data_3a5f7d26d13665641b9a8c4ee99d26f2
#
_entry.id   3a5f7d26d13665641b9a8c4ee99d26f2
#
_cell.length_a   1.000
_cell.length_b   1.000
_cell.length_c   1.000
_cell.angle_alpha   90.00
_cell.angle_beta   90.00
_cell.angle_gamma   90.00
#
_symmetry.space_group_name_H-M   'P 1'
#
loop_
_entity.id
_entity.type
_entity.pdbx_description
1 polymer ?
#
loop_
_entity_poly.entity_id
_entity_poly.type
_entity_poly.pdbx_seq_one_letter_code
_entity_poly.pdbx_strand_id
1 'polypeptide(L)'
;MSLASRVVMLTVRLATLATTGALLASLALPANAQERPSVNFGSHIKLDFTARFDADVRLATDAIGMDGADVDLDHRRVGVEGSIAKSVDFQVERDLVADGSWRDVFVNVRHTKAFEVQAGRFKIPFGREALQSGKNIDFVRRALISTQLAPGRDTGIMAHGRLAGRRLRYSAGFFGGGGDNSRTSTTEGAGRTIAGRVVFVPLTQSGGSTDGRLQIGAGVTDDDLRDVLGLRGRTAFGDDVFFDRVYVNGRRLRYGVDAVWNRGPVSLSSEYIAVTDARRGMGVDGQNLDPVHAGGWYLAATWALTGEDKSGRLEPRRNVPHGPGAIELVLRVEQLRFGAVELPAGKQVSTNADQVTTAGLNWNLNHYLRLQGNLVMESVDDPERSPAPTTIGRFIGAVFRLQFSL
;
A
#
# COMPACT_ATOMS: atom_id res chain seq x y z
N MET A 1 34.65 3.00 12.08
CA MET A 1 34.16 2.38 13.33
C MET A 1 34.33 0.85 13.23
N SER A 2 34.77 0.18 14.31
CA SER A 2 34.92 -1.28 14.31
C SER A 2 33.58 -1.99 14.27
N LEU A 3 33.53 -3.23 13.74
CA LEU A 3 32.31 -4.07 13.72
C LEU A 3 31.70 -4.20 15.13
N ALA A 4 32.55 -4.30 16.16
CA ALA A 4 32.13 -4.35 17.57
C ALA A 4 31.39 -3.08 18.04
N SER A 5 31.87 -1.89 17.65
CA SER A 5 31.18 -0.63 17.96
C SER A 5 29.84 -0.51 17.24
N ARG A 6 29.73 -1.04 16.03
CA ARG A 6 28.47 -1.07 15.26
C ARG A 6 27.44 -1.99 15.89
N VAL A 7 27.87 -3.19 16.32
CA VAL A 7 26.99 -4.16 17.02
C VAL A 7 26.51 -3.61 18.35
N VAL A 8 27.37 -2.97 19.15
CA VAL A 8 27.01 -2.36 20.43
C VAL A 8 26.00 -1.22 20.23
N MET A 9 26.20 -0.36 19.22
CA MET A 9 25.27 0.74 18.91
C MET A 9 23.91 0.21 18.43
N LEU A 10 23.90 -0.86 17.65
CA LEU A 10 22.68 -1.56 17.20
C LEU A 10 21.94 -2.19 18.39
N THR A 11 22.68 -2.85 19.29
CA THR A 11 22.09 -3.48 20.50
C THR A 11 21.49 -2.44 21.44
N VAL A 12 22.15 -1.29 21.63
CA VAL A 12 21.62 -0.17 22.43
C VAL A 12 20.37 0.42 21.79
N ARG A 13 20.33 0.64 20.46
CA ARG A 13 19.17 1.16 19.75
C ARG A 13 18.00 0.17 19.73
N LEU A 14 18.27 -1.13 19.55
CA LEU A 14 17.25 -2.17 19.65
C LEU A 14 16.73 -2.32 21.11
N ALA A 15 17.58 -2.17 22.10
CA ALA A 15 17.19 -2.15 23.52
C ALA A 15 16.32 -0.94 23.83
N THR A 16 16.64 0.24 23.28
CA THR A 16 15.83 1.47 23.45
C THR A 16 14.47 1.34 22.76
N LEU A 17 14.41 0.74 21.57
CA LEU A 17 13.15 0.43 20.89
C LEU A 17 12.34 -0.62 21.64
N ALA A 18 12.98 -1.65 22.20
CA ALA A 18 12.32 -2.66 23.01
C ALA A 18 11.79 -2.08 24.33
N THR A 19 12.55 -1.18 24.98
CA THR A 19 12.10 -0.48 26.20
C THR A 19 10.99 0.52 25.92
N THR A 20 11.03 1.26 24.81
CA THR A 20 9.94 2.14 24.38
C THR A 20 8.70 1.32 23.99
N GLY A 21 8.86 0.19 23.33
CA GLY A 21 7.80 -0.77 23.05
C GLY A 21 7.21 -1.39 24.31
N ALA A 22 8.05 -1.73 25.31
CA ALA A 22 7.62 -2.23 26.62
C ALA A 22 6.91 -1.15 27.45
N LEU A 23 7.32 0.12 27.36
CA LEU A 23 6.63 1.25 27.99
C LEU A 23 5.27 1.51 27.34
N LEU A 24 5.16 1.41 26.02
CA LEU A 24 3.89 1.47 25.31
C LEU A 24 3.00 0.24 25.59
N ALA A 25 3.61 -0.93 25.80
CA ALA A 25 2.89 -2.15 26.21
C ALA A 25 2.41 -2.07 27.67
N SER A 26 3.09 -1.33 28.56
CA SER A 26 2.65 -1.08 29.93
C SER A 26 1.52 -0.05 30.06
N LEU A 27 1.25 0.73 29.02
CA LEU A 27 -0.02 1.42 28.81
C LEU A 27 -1.12 0.44 28.36
N ALA A 28 -1.04 -0.83 28.83
CA ALA A 28 -2.01 -1.87 28.54
C ALA A 28 -3.40 -1.37 28.93
N LEU A 29 -4.15 -0.93 27.93
CA LEU A 29 -5.59 -0.82 28.04
C LEU A 29 -6.10 -2.18 28.53
N PRO A 30 -7.08 -2.23 29.42
CA PRO A 30 -7.54 -3.48 30.02
C PRO A 30 -7.86 -4.51 28.93
N ALA A 31 -7.55 -5.79 29.20
CA ALA A 31 -7.66 -6.89 28.25
C ALA A 31 -9.06 -7.08 27.61
N ASN A 32 -10.08 -6.38 28.10
CA ASN A 32 -11.43 -6.37 27.58
C ASN A 32 -11.73 -5.24 26.57
N ALA A 33 -10.78 -4.35 26.26
CA ALA A 33 -10.98 -3.29 25.28
C ALA A 33 -10.68 -3.82 23.85
N GLN A 34 -11.53 -4.68 23.33
CA GLN A 34 -11.55 -5.04 21.90
C GLN A 34 -12.19 -3.97 21.03
N GLU A 35 -12.77 -2.93 21.64
CA GLU A 35 -13.46 -1.85 20.95
C GLU A 35 -12.57 -0.63 20.84
N ARG A 36 -12.57 -0.01 19.66
CA ARG A 36 -11.92 1.27 19.44
C ARG A 36 -12.54 2.32 20.36
N PRO A 37 -11.77 3.33 20.81
CA PRO A 37 -12.34 4.46 21.52
C PRO A 37 -13.49 5.06 20.69
N SER A 38 -14.70 4.96 21.18
CA SER A 38 -15.89 5.42 20.49
C SER A 38 -16.77 6.28 21.41
N VAL A 39 -17.42 7.27 20.80
CA VAL A 39 -18.39 8.13 21.48
C VAL A 39 -19.73 8.04 20.75
N ASN A 40 -20.79 7.75 21.50
CA ASN A 40 -22.14 7.72 20.97
C ASN A 40 -22.91 8.94 21.45
N PHE A 41 -23.50 9.70 20.54
CA PHE A 41 -24.40 10.79 20.85
C PHE A 41 -25.84 10.34 20.58
N GLY A 42 -26.47 9.88 21.64
CA GLY A 42 -27.81 9.22 21.56
C GLY A 42 -27.71 7.96 20.68
N SER A 43 -28.84 7.66 19.99
CA SER A 43 -28.93 6.51 19.07
C SER A 43 -28.57 6.83 17.62
N HIS A 44 -28.18 8.07 17.31
CA HIS A 44 -28.12 8.58 15.96
C HIS A 44 -26.69 8.82 15.44
N ILE A 45 -25.75 9.14 16.33
CA ILE A 45 -24.36 9.47 15.91
C ILE A 45 -23.40 8.57 16.66
N LYS A 46 -22.55 7.88 15.92
CA LYS A 46 -21.40 7.13 16.44
C LYS A 46 -20.11 7.74 15.88
N LEU A 47 -19.16 8.02 16.75
CA LEU A 47 -17.81 8.48 16.41
C LEU A 47 -16.79 7.45 16.90
N ASP A 48 -15.94 6.98 16.01
CA ASP A 48 -14.81 6.09 16.31
C ASP A 48 -13.50 6.86 16.04
N PHE A 49 -12.61 6.93 17.02
CA PHE A 49 -11.30 7.53 16.85
C PHE A 49 -10.36 6.54 16.19
N THR A 50 -9.54 7.02 15.26
CA THR A 50 -8.52 6.24 14.57
C THR A 50 -7.15 6.86 14.77
N ALA A 51 -6.14 6.02 14.97
CA ALA A 51 -4.75 6.46 15.02
C ALA A 51 -3.85 5.37 14.41
N ARG A 52 -2.75 5.79 13.78
CA ARG A 52 -1.72 4.90 13.29
C ARG A 52 -0.36 5.55 13.41
N PHE A 53 0.56 4.85 14.07
CA PHE A 53 1.96 5.24 14.17
C PHE A 53 2.83 4.05 13.78
N ASP A 54 3.72 4.25 12.82
CA ASP A 54 4.68 3.26 12.36
C ASP A 54 6.09 3.82 12.58
N ALA A 55 6.92 3.09 13.33
CA ALA A 55 8.34 3.35 13.49
C ALA A 55 9.13 2.29 12.75
N ASP A 56 9.91 2.69 11.76
CA ASP A 56 10.71 1.84 10.90
C ASP A 56 12.18 1.93 11.23
N VAL A 57 12.87 0.80 11.21
CA VAL A 57 14.33 0.70 11.25
C VAL A 57 14.78 -0.02 9.99
N ARG A 58 15.61 0.63 9.19
CA ARG A 58 16.19 0.07 7.96
C ARG A 58 17.66 -0.26 8.21
N LEU A 59 18.05 -1.46 7.82
CA LEU A 59 19.42 -1.94 7.86
C LEU A 59 19.81 -2.38 6.45
N ALA A 60 20.83 -1.78 5.91
CA ALA A 60 21.36 -2.13 4.60
C ALA A 60 22.81 -2.62 4.72
N THR A 61 23.25 -3.40 3.73
CA THR A 61 24.67 -3.71 3.58
C THR A 61 25.44 -2.45 3.14
N ASP A 62 26.72 -2.35 3.47
CA ASP A 62 27.61 -1.18 3.22
C ASP A 62 27.59 -0.65 1.77
N ALA A 63 27.02 -1.41 0.85
CA ALA A 63 26.98 -1.09 -0.58
C ALA A 63 26.03 0.07 -0.95
N ILE A 64 25.14 0.53 -0.05
CA ILE A 64 24.08 1.52 -0.38
C ILE A 64 24.43 2.93 0.15
N GLY A 65 25.63 3.14 0.71
CA GLY A 65 25.99 4.43 1.30
C GLY A 65 25.16 4.81 2.54
N MET A 66 24.40 3.87 3.09
CA MET A 66 23.70 4.00 4.36
C MET A 66 24.64 3.54 5.47
N ASP A 67 25.43 4.45 6.00
CA ASP A 67 26.27 4.18 7.17
C ASP A 67 25.39 4.00 8.41
N GLY A 68 24.90 2.79 8.64
CA GLY A 68 24.19 2.41 9.87
C GLY A 68 22.70 2.15 9.74
N ALA A 69 22.00 2.17 10.86
CA ALA A 69 20.56 2.03 10.95
C ALA A 69 19.89 3.38 10.73
N ASP A 70 18.99 3.46 9.75
CA ASP A 70 18.08 4.59 9.58
C ASP A 70 16.80 4.32 10.35
N VAL A 71 16.38 5.30 11.17
CA VAL A 71 15.15 5.22 11.99
C VAL A 71 14.20 6.32 11.52
N ASP A 72 13.04 5.93 11.04
CA ASP A 72 12.02 6.85 10.54
C ASP A 72 10.64 6.58 11.18
N LEU A 73 9.88 7.65 11.39
CA LEU A 73 8.46 7.58 11.73
C LEU A 73 7.64 7.70 10.44
N ASP A 74 7.46 6.58 9.74
CA ASP A 74 6.88 6.52 8.40
C ASP A 74 5.43 7.02 8.34
N HIS A 75 4.62 6.67 9.34
CA HIS A 75 3.22 7.09 9.41
C HIS A 75 2.89 7.68 10.78
N ARG A 76 2.27 8.85 10.78
CA ARG A 76 1.76 9.56 11.96
C ARG A 76 0.35 10.06 11.65
N ARG A 77 -0.64 9.15 11.71
CA ARG A 77 -2.02 9.44 11.30
C ARG A 77 -2.97 9.45 12.46
N VAL A 78 -3.88 10.41 12.42
CA VAL A 78 -5.01 10.50 13.33
C VAL A 78 -6.27 10.83 12.54
N GLY A 79 -7.40 10.35 13.02
CA GLY A 79 -8.67 10.58 12.35
C GLY A 79 -9.87 10.25 13.20
N VAL A 80 -11.01 10.55 12.62
CA VAL A 80 -12.33 10.20 13.14
C VAL A 80 -13.12 9.60 12.00
N GLU A 81 -13.73 8.46 12.24
CA GLU A 81 -14.73 7.86 11.37
C GLU A 81 -16.05 7.70 12.14
N GLY A 82 -17.17 7.68 11.44
CA GLY A 82 -18.43 7.54 12.15
C GLY A 82 -19.63 7.36 11.25
N SER A 83 -20.78 7.24 11.89
CA SER A 83 -22.06 7.13 11.18
C SER A 83 -23.13 8.02 11.80
N ILE A 84 -23.98 8.60 10.94
CA ILE A 84 -25.13 9.42 11.30
C ILE A 84 -26.39 8.73 10.82
N ALA A 85 -27.37 8.56 11.72
CA ALA A 85 -28.67 7.97 11.45
C ALA A 85 -28.61 6.60 10.73
N LYS A 86 -27.50 5.86 10.88
CA LYS A 86 -27.23 4.56 10.23
C LYS A 86 -27.21 4.57 8.70
N SER A 87 -27.41 5.71 8.06
CA SER A 87 -27.48 5.86 6.60
C SER A 87 -26.35 6.70 6.00
N VAL A 88 -25.63 7.45 6.81
CA VAL A 88 -24.53 8.28 6.36
C VAL A 88 -23.28 7.90 7.14
N ASP A 89 -22.22 7.46 6.46
CA ASP A 89 -20.90 7.29 7.05
C ASP A 89 -20.01 8.45 6.65
N PHE A 90 -19.03 8.78 7.48
CA PHE A 90 -18.00 9.76 7.16
C PHE A 90 -16.66 9.36 7.75
N GLN A 91 -15.60 9.88 7.14
CA GLN A 91 -14.25 9.75 7.66
C GLN A 91 -13.50 11.03 7.42
N VAL A 92 -12.68 11.42 8.40
CA VAL A 92 -11.71 12.51 8.32
C VAL A 92 -10.40 11.99 8.90
N GLU A 93 -9.37 11.87 8.07
CA GLU A 93 -8.04 11.39 8.47
C GLU A 93 -6.97 12.35 7.97
N ARG A 94 -6.00 12.67 8.85
CA ARG A 94 -4.84 13.50 8.53
C ARG A 94 -3.54 12.77 8.85
N ASP A 95 -2.54 12.93 7.98
CA ASP A 95 -1.17 12.53 8.24
C ASP A 95 -0.42 13.69 8.91
N LEU A 96 0.26 13.44 10.04
CA LEU A 96 0.96 14.46 10.84
C LEU A 96 2.44 14.59 10.44
N VAL A 97 2.85 14.09 9.27
CA VAL A 97 4.17 14.35 8.69
C VAL A 97 4.33 15.83 8.33
N ALA A 98 5.57 16.29 8.09
CA ALA A 98 5.90 17.70 7.92
C ALA A 98 5.02 18.44 6.88
N ASP A 99 4.69 17.80 5.76
CA ASP A 99 3.81 18.33 4.72
C ASP A 99 2.34 17.93 4.90
N GLY A 100 1.97 17.53 6.08
CA GLY A 100 0.72 16.96 6.59
C GLY A 100 -0.48 17.01 5.65
N SER A 101 -0.69 15.96 4.88
CA SER A 101 -1.79 15.90 3.92
C SER A 101 -3.05 15.30 4.53
N TRP A 102 -4.21 15.83 4.10
CA TRP A 102 -5.47 15.16 4.31
C TRP A 102 -5.50 13.86 3.52
N ARG A 103 -5.84 12.77 4.21
CA ARG A 103 -5.89 11.43 3.61
C ARG A 103 -7.31 11.13 3.13
N ASP A 104 -8.12 10.53 3.96
CA ASP A 104 -9.51 10.24 3.66
C ASP A 104 -10.39 11.33 4.30
N VAL A 105 -11.14 12.09 3.48
CA VAL A 105 -12.10 13.10 3.90
C VAL A 105 -13.33 12.97 3.03
N PHE A 106 -14.30 12.17 3.47
CA PHE A 106 -15.46 11.86 2.64
C PHE A 106 -16.73 11.64 3.47
N VAL A 107 -17.85 11.69 2.77
CA VAL A 107 -19.16 11.25 3.22
C VAL A 107 -19.64 10.14 2.30
N ASN A 108 -20.23 9.07 2.85
CA ASN A 108 -20.83 7.96 2.15
C ASN A 108 -22.32 7.84 2.51
N VAL A 109 -23.18 7.97 1.55
CA VAL A 109 -24.65 7.81 1.74
C VAL A 109 -25.06 6.40 1.34
N ARG A 110 -25.58 5.66 2.32
CA ARG A 110 -26.07 4.29 2.14
C ARG A 110 -27.56 4.30 1.83
N HIS A 111 -27.92 4.24 0.56
CA HIS A 111 -29.33 4.08 0.18
C HIS A 111 -29.77 2.62 0.37
N THR A 112 -29.01 1.69 -0.20
CA THR A 112 -29.18 0.24 -0.01
C THR A 112 -27.80 -0.43 0.04
N LYS A 113 -27.74 -1.72 0.43
CA LYS A 113 -26.48 -2.49 0.33
C LYS A 113 -25.99 -2.67 -1.12
N ALA A 114 -26.91 -2.53 -2.08
CA ALA A 114 -26.62 -2.66 -3.50
C ALA A 114 -26.21 -1.33 -4.14
N PHE A 115 -26.52 -0.19 -3.51
CA PHE A 115 -26.20 1.13 -4.05
C PHE A 115 -25.92 2.13 -2.93
N GLU A 116 -24.70 2.59 -2.91
CA GLU A 116 -24.17 3.62 -2.01
C GLU A 116 -23.43 4.66 -2.84
N VAL A 117 -23.41 5.91 -2.37
CA VAL A 117 -22.69 7.01 -3.03
C VAL A 117 -21.72 7.64 -2.05
N GLN A 118 -20.46 7.70 -2.43
CA GLN A 118 -19.38 8.32 -1.68
C GLN A 118 -18.88 9.56 -2.40
N ALA A 119 -18.73 10.68 -1.66
CA ALA A 119 -18.22 11.93 -2.19
C ALA A 119 -17.18 12.54 -1.24
N GLY A 120 -16.14 13.16 -1.78
CA GLY A 120 -15.02 13.74 -1.04
C GLY A 120 -13.67 13.25 -1.54
N ARG A 121 -12.66 13.27 -0.67
CA ARG A 121 -11.31 12.76 -0.96
C ARG A 121 -11.14 11.36 -0.41
N PHE A 122 -10.84 10.40 -1.27
CA PHE A 122 -10.64 8.99 -0.90
C PHE A 122 -9.83 8.26 -1.98
N LYS A 123 -9.51 7.00 -1.75
CA LYS A 123 -8.76 6.19 -2.72
C LYS A 123 -9.57 5.94 -3.98
N ILE A 124 -8.99 6.26 -5.14
CA ILE A 124 -9.53 5.88 -6.45
C ILE A 124 -9.68 4.34 -6.48
N PRO A 125 -10.84 3.79 -6.93
CA PRO A 125 -11.13 2.36 -6.86
C PRO A 125 -10.30 1.55 -7.87
N PHE A 126 -8.99 1.39 -7.60
CA PHE A 126 -8.06 0.68 -8.45
C PHE A 126 -6.97 -0.02 -7.63
N GLY A 127 -6.63 -1.24 -8.02
CA GLY A 127 -5.62 -2.06 -7.36
C GLY A 127 -6.11 -2.62 -6.01
N ARG A 128 -5.81 -3.88 -5.73
CA ARG A 128 -6.22 -4.53 -4.48
C ARG A 128 -5.41 -4.03 -3.29
N GLU A 129 -4.09 -4.17 -3.35
CA GLU A 129 -3.22 -3.81 -2.23
C GLU A 129 -3.19 -2.29 -2.02
N ALA A 130 -3.28 -1.49 -3.10
CA ALA A 130 -3.39 -0.05 -3.01
C ALA A 130 -4.64 0.39 -2.22
N LEU A 131 -5.77 -0.28 -2.40
CA LEU A 131 -7.03 -0.04 -1.68
C LEU A 131 -7.00 -0.52 -0.23
N GLN A 132 -6.18 -1.51 0.10
CA GLN A 132 -6.09 -2.05 1.45
C GLN A 132 -5.62 -0.97 2.44
N SER A 133 -6.16 -0.99 3.67
CA SER A 133 -5.66 -0.11 4.73
C SER A 133 -4.21 -0.47 5.07
N GLY A 134 -3.38 0.54 5.28
CA GLY A 134 -1.98 0.31 5.61
C GLY A 134 -1.75 -0.47 6.90
N LYS A 135 -2.68 -0.43 7.86
CA LYS A 135 -2.62 -1.24 9.09
C LYS A 135 -2.82 -2.75 8.83
N ASN A 136 -3.37 -3.12 7.67
CA ASN A 136 -3.71 -4.49 7.31
C ASN A 136 -2.77 -5.10 6.27
N ILE A 137 -1.70 -4.41 5.89
CA ILE A 137 -0.70 -4.94 4.94
C ILE A 137 0.17 -5.96 5.66
N ASP A 138 0.47 -7.06 4.99
CA ASP A 138 1.26 -8.15 5.55
C ASP A 138 2.77 -7.87 5.54
N PHE A 139 3.23 -6.98 4.67
CA PHE A 139 4.64 -6.57 4.55
C PHE A 139 4.84 -5.15 5.08
N VAL A 140 6.04 -4.82 5.50
CA VAL A 140 6.37 -3.44 5.93
C VAL A 140 6.12 -2.44 4.81
N ARG A 141 6.44 -2.81 3.56
CA ARG A 141 6.16 -1.98 2.38
C ARG A 141 5.17 -2.66 1.43
N ARG A 142 4.35 -1.84 0.77
CA ARG A 142 3.48 -2.31 -0.32
C ARG A 142 4.32 -2.81 -1.49
N ALA A 143 3.70 -3.66 -2.31
CA ALA A 143 4.28 -4.09 -3.57
C ALA A 143 4.61 -2.90 -4.48
N LEU A 144 5.66 -3.05 -5.31
CA LEU A 144 6.13 -2.05 -6.25
C LEU A 144 5.00 -1.51 -7.14
N ILE A 145 4.19 -2.40 -7.71
CA ILE A 145 3.07 -2.01 -8.57
C ILE A 145 2.02 -1.17 -7.82
N SER A 146 1.78 -1.48 -6.55
CA SER A 146 0.80 -0.77 -5.71
C SER A 146 1.28 0.63 -5.32
N THR A 147 2.60 0.81 -5.14
CA THR A 147 3.21 2.11 -4.78
C THR A 147 3.53 2.97 -5.98
N GLN A 148 3.80 2.36 -7.15
CA GLN A 148 4.36 3.08 -8.29
C GLN A 148 3.40 3.21 -9.48
N LEU A 149 2.42 2.32 -9.62
CA LEU A 149 1.48 2.34 -10.74
C LEU A 149 0.05 2.72 -10.34
N ALA A 150 -0.38 2.42 -9.12
CA ALA A 150 -1.73 2.76 -8.66
C ALA A 150 -1.89 4.28 -8.41
N PRO A 151 -3.07 4.86 -8.67
CA PRO A 151 -3.25 6.32 -8.64
C PRO A 151 -3.23 6.95 -7.24
N GLY A 152 -3.59 6.20 -6.19
CA GLY A 152 -3.70 6.76 -4.83
C GLY A 152 -5.08 7.36 -4.54
N ARG A 153 -5.12 8.56 -3.91
CA ARG A 153 -6.35 9.25 -3.51
C ARG A 153 -6.60 10.49 -4.35
N ASP A 154 -7.89 10.80 -4.51
CA ASP A 154 -8.30 12.06 -5.12
C ASP A 154 -9.68 12.49 -4.62
N THR A 155 -10.05 13.73 -4.92
CA THR A 155 -11.39 14.24 -4.67
C THR A 155 -12.31 13.84 -5.82
N GLY A 156 -13.45 13.26 -5.48
CA GLY A 156 -14.39 12.77 -6.48
C GLY A 156 -15.71 12.27 -5.91
N ILE A 157 -16.47 11.63 -6.77
CA ILE A 157 -17.73 10.97 -6.47
C ILE A 157 -17.70 9.55 -7.02
N MET A 158 -18.20 8.59 -6.24
CA MET A 158 -18.20 7.18 -6.58
C MET A 158 -19.51 6.52 -6.16
N ALA A 159 -20.10 5.78 -7.10
CA ALA A 159 -21.15 4.82 -6.79
C ALA A 159 -20.53 3.44 -6.54
N HIS A 160 -20.98 2.75 -5.50
CA HIS A 160 -20.50 1.42 -5.18
C HIS A 160 -21.58 0.58 -4.51
N GLY A 161 -21.35 -0.71 -4.41
CA GLY A 161 -22.32 -1.60 -3.77
C GLY A 161 -21.96 -3.08 -3.84
N ARG A 162 -22.87 -3.89 -3.28
CA ARG A 162 -22.74 -5.35 -3.20
C ARG A 162 -24.00 -6.00 -3.76
N LEU A 163 -23.80 -6.86 -4.77
CA LEU A 163 -24.86 -7.56 -5.49
C LEU A 163 -24.75 -9.07 -5.28
N ALA A 164 -25.75 -9.81 -5.75
CA ALA A 164 -25.78 -11.28 -5.77
C ALA A 164 -25.42 -11.92 -4.41
N GLY A 165 -26.07 -11.50 -3.32
CA GLY A 165 -25.80 -12.03 -1.98
C GLY A 165 -24.38 -11.70 -1.47
N ARG A 166 -23.80 -10.58 -1.88
CA ARG A 166 -22.43 -10.11 -1.60
C ARG A 166 -21.33 -10.82 -2.39
N ARG A 167 -21.68 -11.66 -3.36
CA ARG A 167 -20.69 -12.31 -4.24
C ARG A 167 -20.06 -11.37 -5.28
N LEU A 168 -20.77 -10.28 -5.59
CA LEU A 168 -20.28 -9.26 -6.51
C LEU A 168 -20.19 -7.91 -5.79
N ARG A 169 -19.03 -7.25 -5.83
CA ARG A 169 -18.81 -5.87 -5.39
C ARG A 169 -18.41 -5.05 -6.58
N TYR A 170 -18.94 -3.85 -6.70
CA TYR A 170 -18.56 -2.91 -7.75
C TYR A 170 -18.30 -1.53 -7.19
N SER A 171 -17.49 -0.76 -7.89
CA SER A 171 -17.22 0.65 -7.64
C SER A 171 -16.97 1.33 -8.98
N ALA A 172 -17.60 2.48 -9.21
CA ALA A 172 -17.38 3.31 -10.39
C ALA A 172 -17.45 4.77 -10.01
N GLY A 173 -16.51 5.60 -10.47
CA GLY A 173 -16.44 6.99 -10.03
C GLY A 173 -15.70 7.92 -10.98
N PHE A 174 -15.90 9.22 -10.71
CA PHE A 174 -15.24 10.35 -11.36
C PHE A 174 -14.40 11.12 -10.34
N PHE A 175 -13.19 11.51 -10.73
CA PHE A 175 -12.24 12.18 -9.86
C PHE A 175 -11.63 13.38 -10.58
N GLY A 176 -11.19 14.38 -9.81
CA GLY A 176 -10.71 15.66 -10.33
C GLY A 176 -9.31 15.66 -10.92
N GLY A 177 -8.53 14.57 -10.71
CA GLY A 177 -7.17 14.44 -11.21
C GLY A 177 -6.69 13.00 -11.24
N GLY A 178 -5.41 12.78 -11.45
CA GLY A 178 -4.76 11.47 -11.58
C GLY A 178 -4.40 10.77 -10.27
N GLY A 179 -4.86 11.29 -9.13
CA GLY A 179 -4.54 10.78 -7.79
C GLY A 179 -3.32 11.45 -7.14
N ASP A 180 -3.11 11.18 -5.85
CA ASP A 180 -2.06 11.77 -5.02
C ASP A 180 -0.76 10.94 -4.94
N ASN A 181 -0.64 9.91 -5.75
CA ASN A 181 0.58 9.13 -5.78
C ASN A 181 1.69 9.91 -6.50
N SER A 182 2.63 10.46 -5.74
CA SER A 182 3.74 11.28 -6.25
C SER A 182 4.63 10.58 -7.29
N ARG A 183 4.52 9.26 -7.41
CA ARG A 183 5.27 8.47 -8.40
C ARG A 183 4.52 8.34 -9.73
N THR A 184 3.21 8.60 -9.74
CA THR A 184 2.36 8.44 -10.92
C THR A 184 1.79 9.75 -11.45
N SER A 185 1.78 10.80 -10.64
CA SER A 185 1.16 12.08 -11.01
C SER A 185 1.87 13.26 -10.35
N THR A 186 1.94 14.38 -11.06
CA THR A 186 2.10 15.69 -10.46
C THR A 186 0.70 16.34 -10.41
N THR A 187 0.41 17.07 -9.33
CA THR A 187 -0.90 17.71 -9.12
C THR A 187 -1.25 18.72 -10.22
N GLU A 188 -0.23 19.26 -10.90
CA GLU A 188 -0.37 20.20 -12.01
C GLU A 188 -0.48 19.43 -13.33
N GLY A 189 -1.51 19.71 -14.12
CA GLY A 189 -1.72 19.16 -15.46
C GLY A 189 -2.50 17.85 -15.53
N ALA A 190 -2.94 17.27 -14.41
CA ALA A 190 -3.90 16.17 -14.45
C ALA A 190 -5.30 16.69 -14.73
N GLY A 191 -5.94 16.14 -15.75
CA GLY A 191 -7.36 16.33 -16.02
C GLY A 191 -8.23 15.42 -15.15
N ARG A 192 -9.37 15.02 -15.69
CA ARG A 192 -10.31 14.11 -15.02
C ARG A 192 -9.83 12.66 -15.03
N THR A 193 -10.21 11.89 -14.01
CA THR A 193 -10.07 10.43 -13.95
C THR A 193 -11.43 9.76 -13.90
N ILE A 194 -11.65 8.76 -14.74
CA ILE A 194 -12.74 7.81 -14.63
C ILE A 194 -12.15 6.50 -14.13
N ALA A 195 -12.76 5.91 -13.10
CA ALA A 195 -12.27 4.67 -12.51
C ALA A 195 -13.41 3.68 -12.28
N GLY A 196 -13.11 2.40 -12.49
CA GLY A 196 -14.03 1.31 -12.20
C GLY A 196 -13.32 0.08 -11.67
N ARG A 197 -13.96 -0.62 -10.72
CA ARG A 197 -13.48 -1.89 -10.16
C ARG A 197 -14.64 -2.83 -9.89
N VAL A 198 -14.43 -4.10 -10.20
CA VAL A 198 -15.35 -5.20 -9.87
C VAL A 198 -14.58 -6.27 -9.12
N VAL A 199 -15.21 -6.84 -8.09
CA VAL A 199 -14.66 -7.98 -7.33
C VAL A 199 -15.72 -9.07 -7.24
N PHE A 200 -15.37 -10.25 -7.72
CA PHE A 200 -16.18 -11.46 -7.65
C PHE A 200 -15.68 -12.40 -6.57
N VAL A 201 -16.59 -12.98 -5.79
CA VAL A 201 -16.32 -13.89 -4.66
C VAL A 201 -17.00 -15.23 -4.94
N PRO A 202 -16.39 -16.12 -5.75
CA PRO A 202 -16.98 -17.40 -6.14
C PRO A 202 -17.12 -18.38 -4.97
N LEU A 203 -16.14 -18.37 -4.04
CA LEU A 203 -16.08 -19.30 -2.92
C LEU A 203 -16.16 -18.51 -1.61
N THR A 204 -17.20 -18.74 -0.84
CA THR A 204 -17.41 -18.16 0.49
C THR A 204 -17.05 -19.16 1.59
N GLN A 205 -16.54 -18.67 2.70
CA GLN A 205 -16.27 -19.51 3.86
C GLN A 205 -17.60 -19.94 4.53
N SER A 206 -17.70 -21.20 4.92
CA SER A 206 -18.84 -21.70 5.71
C SER A 206 -18.84 -21.03 7.08
N GLY A 207 -19.94 -20.38 7.46
CA GLY A 207 -20.05 -19.67 8.73
C GLY A 207 -20.38 -18.19 8.62
N GLY A 208 -20.68 -17.68 7.42
CA GLY A 208 -21.23 -16.32 7.26
C GLY A 208 -20.19 -15.19 7.23
N SER A 209 -18.89 -15.52 7.20
CA SER A 209 -17.85 -14.53 6.95
C SER A 209 -18.10 -13.86 5.58
N THR A 210 -18.02 -12.52 5.53
CA THR A 210 -18.14 -11.76 4.29
C THR A 210 -16.90 -11.89 3.39
N ASP A 211 -15.80 -12.39 3.95
CA ASP A 211 -14.57 -12.67 3.23
C ASP A 211 -14.67 -14.08 2.66
N GLY A 212 -14.83 -14.15 1.34
CA GLY A 212 -14.85 -15.42 0.64
C GLY A 212 -13.48 -16.07 0.63
N ARG A 213 -13.45 -17.38 0.47
CA ARG A 213 -12.22 -18.14 0.32
C ARG A 213 -11.43 -17.76 -0.94
N LEU A 214 -12.13 -17.37 -1.99
CA LEU A 214 -11.52 -16.87 -3.24
C LEU A 214 -12.18 -15.56 -3.62
N GLN A 215 -11.37 -14.55 -3.91
CA GLN A 215 -11.80 -13.27 -4.46
C GLN A 215 -10.99 -13.02 -5.73
N ILE A 216 -11.65 -12.58 -6.79
CA ILE A 216 -11.03 -12.19 -8.05
C ILE A 216 -11.49 -10.77 -8.35
N GLY A 217 -10.54 -9.87 -8.57
CA GLY A 217 -10.80 -8.46 -8.84
C GLY A 217 -10.27 -8.03 -10.19
N ALA A 218 -10.92 -7.04 -10.80
CA ALA A 218 -10.43 -6.33 -11.97
C ALA A 218 -10.74 -4.84 -11.82
N GLY A 219 -9.86 -3.99 -12.32
CA GLY A 219 -10.03 -2.54 -12.29
C GLY A 219 -9.44 -1.86 -13.50
N VAL A 220 -9.97 -0.68 -13.81
CA VAL A 220 -9.50 0.19 -14.88
C VAL A 220 -9.56 1.64 -14.43
N THR A 221 -8.58 2.47 -14.85
CA THR A 221 -8.66 3.94 -14.79
C THR A 221 -8.30 4.54 -16.13
N ASP A 222 -8.96 5.62 -16.45
CA ASP A 222 -8.75 6.45 -17.66
C ASP A 222 -8.54 7.89 -17.22
N ASP A 223 -7.29 8.36 -17.34
CA ASP A 223 -6.89 9.70 -16.93
C ASP A 223 -6.55 10.55 -18.15
N ASP A 224 -6.84 11.84 -18.09
CA ASP A 224 -6.40 12.86 -19.05
C ASP A 224 -5.18 13.60 -18.47
N LEU A 225 -4.03 13.50 -19.13
CA LEU A 225 -2.78 14.14 -18.73
C LEU A 225 -2.44 15.28 -19.67
N ARG A 226 -1.92 16.40 -19.14
CA ARG A 226 -1.61 17.58 -19.92
C ARG A 226 -0.19 18.05 -19.68
N ASP A 227 0.73 17.56 -20.52
CA ASP A 227 2.15 17.94 -20.53
C ASP A 227 2.81 17.85 -19.14
N VAL A 228 2.79 16.65 -18.58
CA VAL A 228 3.34 16.37 -17.23
C VAL A 228 4.45 15.35 -17.28
N LEU A 229 5.29 15.34 -16.24
CA LEU A 229 6.24 14.25 -16.01
C LEU A 229 5.48 12.98 -15.64
N GLY A 230 5.68 11.93 -16.44
CA GLY A 230 5.02 10.65 -16.31
C GLY A 230 5.51 9.78 -15.15
N LEU A 231 5.41 8.48 -15.34
CA LEU A 231 5.80 7.47 -14.36
C LEU A 231 7.29 7.51 -14.03
N ARG A 232 7.64 7.11 -12.81
CA ARG A 232 9.02 6.93 -12.34
C ARG A 232 9.16 5.53 -11.75
N GLY A 233 10.23 4.82 -12.11
CA GLY A 233 10.62 3.58 -11.46
C GLY A 233 11.56 3.83 -10.30
N ARG A 234 11.19 3.35 -9.10
CA ARG A 234 12.04 3.40 -7.90
C ARG A 234 12.19 2.04 -7.28
N THR A 235 13.37 1.77 -6.76
CA THR A 235 13.69 0.54 -6.03
C THR A 235 12.85 0.40 -4.77
N ALA A 236 12.61 -0.85 -4.34
CA ALA A 236 11.75 -1.14 -3.20
C ALA A 236 12.38 -0.70 -1.87
N PHE A 237 13.69 -0.89 -1.72
CA PHE A 237 14.39 -0.64 -0.46
C PHE A 237 14.94 0.78 -0.36
N GLY A 238 15.80 1.18 -1.30
CA GLY A 238 16.53 2.46 -1.26
C GLY A 238 15.72 3.65 -1.77
N ASP A 239 14.64 3.42 -2.50
CA ASP A 239 13.89 4.45 -3.23
C ASP A 239 14.71 5.10 -4.36
N ASP A 240 15.76 4.41 -4.83
CA ASP A 240 16.64 4.87 -5.91
C ASP A 240 15.92 4.80 -7.26
N VAL A 241 16.24 5.74 -8.15
CA VAL A 241 15.56 5.83 -9.44
C VAL A 241 16.21 4.87 -10.44
N PHE A 242 15.52 3.79 -10.81
CA PHE A 242 15.98 2.89 -11.88
C PHE A 242 15.36 3.21 -13.24
N PHE A 243 14.26 3.99 -13.29
CA PHE A 243 13.66 4.51 -14.52
C PHE A 243 13.26 5.97 -14.33
N ASP A 244 13.81 6.85 -15.14
CA ASP A 244 13.55 8.28 -15.07
C ASP A 244 12.24 8.66 -15.73
N ARG A 245 11.62 9.73 -15.21
CA ARG A 245 10.41 10.30 -15.79
C ARG A 245 10.67 10.89 -17.17
N VAL A 246 9.71 10.68 -18.06
CA VAL A 246 9.64 11.36 -19.33
C VAL A 246 8.34 12.17 -19.41
N TYR A 247 8.32 13.22 -20.23
CA TYR A 247 7.11 13.98 -20.46
C TYR A 247 6.06 13.16 -21.20
N VAL A 248 4.82 13.26 -20.75
CA VAL A 248 3.64 12.58 -21.28
C VAL A 248 2.50 13.56 -21.48
N ASN A 249 1.68 13.34 -22.49
CA ASN A 249 0.53 14.19 -22.81
C ASN A 249 -0.56 13.36 -23.46
N GLY A 250 -1.79 13.51 -23.00
CA GLY A 250 -2.96 12.76 -23.48
C GLY A 250 -3.44 11.71 -22.49
N ARG A 251 -3.86 10.56 -22.97
CA ARG A 251 -4.51 9.51 -22.18
C ARG A 251 -3.50 8.70 -21.40
N ARG A 252 -3.76 8.51 -20.09
CA ARG A 252 -3.18 7.40 -19.29
C ARG A 252 -4.24 6.35 -19.05
N LEU A 253 -3.98 5.14 -19.49
CA LEU A 253 -4.84 3.98 -19.24
C LEU A 253 -4.15 3.04 -18.27
N ARG A 254 -4.81 2.71 -17.13
CA ARG A 254 -4.39 1.63 -16.24
C ARG A 254 -5.39 0.51 -16.28
N TYR A 255 -4.92 -0.71 -16.25
CA TYR A 255 -5.74 -1.89 -15.98
C TYR A 255 -5.02 -2.83 -15.02
N GLY A 256 -5.79 -3.52 -14.21
CA GLY A 256 -5.25 -4.45 -13.23
C GLY A 256 -6.20 -5.59 -12.94
N VAL A 257 -5.64 -6.73 -12.59
CA VAL A 257 -6.36 -7.91 -12.12
C VAL A 257 -5.71 -8.43 -10.86
N ASP A 258 -6.52 -8.98 -9.96
CA ASP A 258 -6.03 -9.52 -8.69
C ASP A 258 -6.82 -10.75 -8.26
N ALA A 259 -6.17 -11.59 -7.46
CA ALA A 259 -6.79 -12.73 -6.82
C ALA A 259 -6.30 -12.89 -5.38
N VAL A 260 -7.19 -13.35 -4.49
CA VAL A 260 -6.85 -13.74 -3.13
C VAL A 260 -7.56 -15.02 -2.78
N TRP A 261 -6.81 -15.98 -2.28
CA TRP A 261 -7.32 -17.22 -1.74
C TRP A 261 -6.90 -17.39 -0.29
N ASN A 262 -7.88 -17.62 0.59
CA ASN A 262 -7.65 -17.85 2.03
C ASN A 262 -8.23 -19.20 2.43
N ARG A 263 -7.47 -19.97 3.21
CA ARG A 263 -7.94 -21.24 3.80
C ARG A 263 -7.27 -21.47 5.15
N GLY A 264 -8.06 -21.34 6.22
CA GLY A 264 -7.53 -21.44 7.58
C GLY A 264 -6.36 -20.45 7.76
N PRO A 265 -5.20 -20.93 8.25
CA PRO A 265 -4.06 -20.06 8.54
C PRO A 265 -3.27 -19.58 7.30
N VAL A 266 -3.64 -20.00 6.10
CA VAL A 266 -2.89 -19.71 4.86
C VAL A 266 -3.64 -18.73 3.99
N SER A 267 -2.90 -17.75 3.42
CA SER A 267 -3.39 -16.86 2.36
C SER A 267 -2.41 -16.82 1.20
N LEU A 268 -2.96 -16.84 -0.01
CA LEU A 268 -2.24 -16.56 -1.25
C LEU A 268 -2.87 -15.35 -1.93
N SER A 269 -2.06 -14.41 -2.39
CA SER A 269 -2.54 -13.24 -3.10
C SER A 269 -1.63 -12.90 -4.26
N SER A 270 -2.22 -12.41 -5.36
CA SER A 270 -1.51 -11.97 -6.54
C SER A 270 -2.21 -10.76 -7.15
N GLU A 271 -1.45 -9.90 -7.78
CA GLU A 271 -1.96 -8.75 -8.52
C GLU A 271 -1.04 -8.46 -9.71
N TYR A 272 -1.62 -8.06 -10.82
CA TYR A 272 -0.95 -7.54 -12.00
C TYR A 272 -1.52 -6.17 -12.33
N ILE A 273 -0.65 -5.19 -12.61
CA ILE A 273 -1.03 -3.84 -13.05
C ILE A 273 -0.22 -3.49 -14.29
N ALA A 274 -0.88 -2.93 -15.29
CA ALA A 274 -0.23 -2.32 -16.44
C ALA A 274 -0.75 -0.90 -16.68
N VAL A 275 0.14 -0.06 -17.20
CA VAL A 275 -0.11 1.37 -17.47
C VAL A 275 0.45 1.71 -18.83
N THR A 276 -0.31 2.52 -19.57
CA THR A 276 0.11 3.10 -20.84
C THR A 276 -0.12 4.61 -20.78
N ASP A 277 0.94 5.38 -20.97
CA ASP A 277 0.92 6.86 -21.03
C ASP A 277 1.10 7.33 -22.47
N ALA A 278 0.12 8.01 -23.04
CA ALA A 278 0.22 8.62 -24.34
C ALA A 278 1.24 9.79 -24.34
N ARG A 279 1.85 10.03 -25.49
CA ARG A 279 2.86 11.10 -25.69
C ARG A 279 2.54 11.92 -26.93
N ARG A 280 1.34 12.53 -26.95
CA ARG A 280 0.84 13.33 -28.07
C ARG A 280 1.57 14.67 -28.12
N GLY A 281 2.13 14.98 -29.30
CA GLY A 281 2.83 16.24 -29.52
C GLY A 281 4.16 16.39 -28.76
N MET A 282 4.75 15.31 -28.24
CA MET A 282 5.96 15.34 -27.41
C MET A 282 7.26 15.21 -28.22
N GLY A 283 7.18 14.95 -29.52
CA GLY A 283 8.33 14.91 -30.42
C GLY A 283 8.73 16.28 -30.94
N VAL A 284 9.86 16.31 -31.67
CA VAL A 284 10.29 17.49 -32.41
C VAL A 284 9.19 17.86 -33.41
N ASP A 285 8.90 19.16 -33.55
CA ASP A 285 7.83 19.69 -34.44
C ASP A 285 6.40 19.20 -34.08
N GLY A 286 6.17 18.81 -32.82
CA GLY A 286 4.84 18.42 -32.34
C GLY A 286 4.39 17.02 -32.79
N GLN A 287 5.29 16.17 -33.21
CA GLN A 287 4.98 14.78 -33.53
C GLN A 287 4.58 13.98 -32.30
N ASN A 288 3.74 12.98 -32.49
CA ASN A 288 3.42 12.02 -31.45
C ASN A 288 4.61 11.04 -31.30
N LEU A 289 5.03 10.81 -30.08
CA LEU A 289 5.99 9.75 -29.75
C LEU A 289 5.26 8.49 -29.30
N ASP A 290 5.97 7.36 -29.33
CA ASP A 290 5.48 6.10 -28.81
C ASP A 290 5.10 6.23 -27.32
N PRO A 291 4.00 5.60 -26.90
CA PRO A 291 3.56 5.68 -25.51
C PRO A 291 4.57 5.01 -24.55
N VAL A 292 4.58 5.49 -23.31
CA VAL A 292 5.32 4.82 -22.23
C VAL A 292 4.50 3.65 -21.72
N HIS A 293 5.12 2.49 -21.65
CA HIS A 293 4.53 1.28 -21.08
C HIS A 293 5.23 0.91 -19.78
N ALA A 294 4.44 0.69 -18.73
CA ALA A 294 4.92 0.15 -17.46
C ALA A 294 3.97 -0.95 -16.99
N GLY A 295 4.51 -1.94 -16.32
CA GLY A 295 3.70 -3.01 -15.76
C GLY A 295 4.48 -3.87 -14.79
N GLY A 296 3.77 -4.63 -13.99
CA GLY A 296 4.38 -5.54 -13.05
C GLY A 296 3.35 -6.40 -12.33
N TRP A 297 3.86 -7.26 -11.49
CA TRP A 297 3.07 -8.22 -10.74
C TRP A 297 3.69 -8.55 -9.39
N TYR A 298 2.90 -9.07 -8.50
CA TYR A 298 3.40 -9.79 -7.33
C TYR A 298 2.63 -11.08 -7.10
N LEU A 299 3.30 -12.02 -6.43
CA LEU A 299 2.73 -13.20 -5.80
C LEU A 299 3.17 -13.22 -4.34
N ALA A 300 2.22 -13.31 -3.42
CA ALA A 300 2.49 -13.33 -1.99
C ALA A 300 1.78 -14.49 -1.30
N ALA A 301 2.46 -15.08 -0.32
CA ALA A 301 1.96 -16.13 0.54
C ALA A 301 2.13 -15.72 2.00
N THR A 302 1.15 -16.04 2.85
CA THR A 302 1.25 -15.85 4.29
C THR A 302 0.78 -17.10 5.02
N TRP A 303 1.39 -17.38 6.17
CA TRP A 303 1.05 -18.51 7.02
C TRP A 303 1.06 -18.12 8.50
N ALA A 304 -0.10 -18.17 9.15
CA ALA A 304 -0.23 -17.98 10.59
C ALA A 304 0.26 -19.24 11.32
N LEU A 305 1.45 -19.16 11.90
CA LEU A 305 2.09 -20.27 12.63
C LEU A 305 1.32 -20.65 13.89
N THR A 306 0.64 -19.70 14.50
CA THR A 306 -0.19 -19.86 15.70
C THR A 306 -1.59 -20.39 15.40
N GLY A 307 -1.92 -20.57 14.09
CA GLY A 307 -3.09 -21.28 13.61
C GLY A 307 -4.38 -20.44 13.54
N GLU A 308 -4.31 -19.12 13.64
CA GLU A 308 -5.45 -18.22 13.43
C GLU A 308 -5.88 -18.23 11.95
N ASP A 309 -7.17 -18.02 11.72
CA ASP A 309 -7.69 -17.88 10.36
C ASP A 309 -7.26 -16.55 9.71
N LYS A 310 -6.70 -16.65 8.51
CA LYS A 310 -6.24 -15.49 7.74
C LYS A 310 -7.36 -14.95 6.86
N SER A 311 -8.06 -13.92 7.34
CA SER A 311 -9.10 -13.21 6.57
C SER A 311 -8.80 -11.72 6.33
N GLY A 312 -7.72 -11.23 6.91
CA GLY A 312 -7.26 -9.84 6.87
C GLY A 312 -6.00 -9.68 7.70
N ARG A 313 -5.87 -8.62 8.51
CA ARG A 313 -4.86 -8.55 9.55
C ARG A 313 -5.10 -9.71 10.52
N LEU A 314 -4.01 -10.39 10.89
CA LEU A 314 -4.09 -11.51 11.81
C LEU A 314 -4.39 -11.01 13.23
N GLU A 315 -5.45 -11.53 13.84
CA GLU A 315 -5.87 -11.19 15.20
C GLU A 315 -5.49 -12.33 16.16
N PRO A 316 -4.72 -12.04 17.23
CA PRO A 316 -4.30 -13.08 18.16
C PRO A 316 -5.48 -13.63 18.97
N ARG A 317 -5.53 -14.96 19.12
CA ARG A 317 -6.50 -15.62 20.01
C ARG A 317 -6.26 -15.28 21.47
N ARG A 318 -5.02 -15.06 21.85
CA ARG A 318 -4.58 -14.62 23.19
C ARG A 318 -3.48 -13.60 23.06
N ASN A 319 -3.71 -12.42 23.63
CA ASN A 319 -2.79 -11.30 23.60
C ASN A 319 -1.55 -11.54 24.50
N VAL A 320 -0.43 -10.92 24.13
CA VAL A 320 0.74 -10.77 25.02
C VAL A 320 0.35 -9.80 26.15
N PRO A 321 0.74 -10.04 27.43
CA PRO A 321 1.61 -11.13 27.93
C PRO A 321 0.89 -12.43 28.30
N HIS A 322 -0.44 -12.51 28.20
CA HIS A 322 -1.22 -13.67 28.65
C HIS A 322 -1.25 -14.83 27.64
N GLY A 323 -0.67 -14.63 26.48
CA GLY A 323 -0.54 -15.63 25.41
C GLY A 323 0.61 -15.28 24.46
N PRO A 324 0.82 -16.07 23.40
CA PRO A 324 1.92 -15.87 22.47
C PRO A 324 1.71 -14.69 21.49
N GLY A 325 0.54 -14.05 21.48
CA GLY A 325 0.14 -13.23 20.33
C GLY A 325 -0.17 -14.09 19.11
N ALA A 326 -0.17 -13.51 17.93
CA ALA A 326 -0.30 -14.24 16.67
C ALA A 326 0.95 -14.01 15.79
N ILE A 327 1.57 -15.10 15.35
CA ILE A 327 2.83 -15.10 14.58
C ILE A 327 2.53 -15.58 13.17
N GLU A 328 3.03 -14.86 12.19
CA GLU A 328 2.81 -15.11 10.76
C GLU A 328 4.11 -15.03 9.99
N LEU A 329 4.37 -16.02 9.14
CA LEU A 329 5.39 -15.97 8.10
C LEU A 329 4.81 -15.35 6.83
N VAL A 330 5.60 -14.53 6.16
CA VAL A 330 5.21 -13.87 4.91
C VAL A 330 6.31 -14.00 3.86
N LEU A 331 5.91 -14.22 2.62
CA LEU A 331 6.80 -14.29 1.46
C LEU A 331 6.13 -13.58 0.29
N ARG A 332 6.86 -12.72 -0.43
CA ARG A 332 6.43 -12.07 -1.66
C ARG A 332 7.55 -12.06 -2.69
N VAL A 333 7.19 -12.39 -3.93
CA VAL A 333 8.02 -12.17 -5.12
C VAL A 333 7.29 -11.19 -6.01
N GLU A 334 8.00 -10.19 -6.53
CA GLU A 334 7.41 -9.13 -7.34
C GLU A 334 8.37 -8.62 -8.41
N GLN A 335 7.81 -8.04 -9.46
CA GLN A 335 8.54 -7.37 -10.52
C GLN A 335 7.81 -6.12 -10.97
N LEU A 336 8.57 -5.06 -11.22
CA LEU A 336 8.11 -3.85 -11.91
C LEU A 336 9.02 -3.59 -13.09
N ARG A 337 8.43 -3.39 -14.29
CA ARG A 337 9.15 -3.19 -15.54
C ARG A 337 8.65 -1.96 -16.28
N PHE A 338 9.59 -1.22 -16.86
CA PHE A 338 9.34 -0.13 -17.79
C PHE A 338 9.88 -0.49 -19.16
N GLY A 339 9.10 -0.23 -20.21
CA GLY A 339 9.52 -0.39 -21.60
C GLY A 339 10.53 0.67 -22.02
N ALA A 340 11.25 0.43 -23.09
CA ALA A 340 12.12 1.43 -23.72
C ALA A 340 11.28 2.63 -24.19
N VAL A 341 11.86 3.84 -24.08
CA VAL A 341 11.20 5.08 -24.44
C VAL A 341 12.11 5.91 -25.33
N GLU A 342 11.62 6.30 -26.49
CA GLU A 342 12.29 7.28 -27.35
C GLU A 342 12.14 8.69 -26.76
N LEU A 343 13.22 9.43 -26.69
CA LEU A 343 13.25 10.85 -26.33
C LEU A 343 13.24 11.74 -27.58
N PRO A 344 12.82 13.01 -27.47
CA PRO A 344 12.99 13.97 -28.55
C PRO A 344 14.46 13.98 -29.03
N ALA A 345 14.68 14.12 -30.33
CA ALA A 345 16.00 14.07 -30.98
C ALA A 345 16.66 12.67 -31.02
N GLY A 346 15.86 11.59 -31.00
CA GLY A 346 16.33 10.23 -31.28
C GLY A 346 17.15 9.57 -30.17
N LYS A 347 17.23 10.15 -28.98
CA LYS A 347 17.77 9.48 -27.79
C LYS A 347 16.78 8.46 -27.25
N GLN A 348 17.26 7.41 -26.61
CA GLN A 348 16.41 6.39 -26.01
C GLN A 348 16.74 6.18 -24.53
N VAL A 349 15.71 5.96 -23.72
CA VAL A 349 15.82 5.37 -22.39
C VAL A 349 15.57 3.86 -22.54
N SER A 350 16.54 3.06 -22.12
CA SER A 350 16.44 1.61 -22.23
C SER A 350 15.36 1.02 -21.32
N THR A 351 14.85 -0.13 -21.70
CA THR A 351 14.01 -0.96 -20.80
C THR A 351 14.77 -1.24 -19.51
N ASN A 352 14.07 -1.15 -18.38
CA ASN A 352 14.62 -1.53 -17.10
C ASN A 352 13.56 -2.19 -16.21
N ALA A 353 13.97 -3.07 -15.31
CA ALA A 353 13.10 -3.75 -14.39
C ALA A 353 13.75 -3.89 -13.01
N ASP A 354 12.90 -3.89 -12.00
CA ASP A 354 13.26 -4.16 -10.62
C ASP A 354 12.51 -5.42 -10.15
N GLN A 355 13.27 -6.40 -9.64
CA GLN A 355 12.79 -7.68 -9.12
C GLN A 355 13.08 -7.77 -7.64
N VAL A 356 12.06 -8.05 -6.85
CA VAL A 356 12.17 -8.08 -5.40
C VAL A 356 11.61 -9.37 -4.83
N THR A 357 12.36 -9.98 -3.92
CA THR A 357 11.88 -11.05 -3.06
C THR A 357 11.91 -10.56 -1.62
N THR A 358 10.76 -10.60 -0.95
CA THR A 358 10.64 -10.21 0.46
C THR A 358 10.18 -11.42 1.28
N ALA A 359 10.97 -11.81 2.28
CA ALA A 359 10.60 -12.80 3.29
C ALA A 359 10.52 -12.14 4.66
N GLY A 360 9.59 -12.53 5.50
CA GLY A 360 9.44 -11.85 6.77
C GLY A 360 8.59 -12.58 7.80
N LEU A 361 8.54 -11.97 8.98
CA LEU A 361 7.76 -12.42 10.12
C LEU A 361 6.98 -11.24 10.69
N ASN A 362 5.70 -11.46 10.94
CA ASN A 362 4.83 -10.56 11.66
C ASN A 362 4.49 -11.15 13.02
N TRP A 363 4.59 -10.36 14.08
CA TRP A 363 4.14 -10.72 15.41
C TRP A 363 3.09 -9.71 15.89
N ASN A 364 1.82 -10.11 15.82
CA ASN A 364 0.71 -9.35 16.36
C ASN A 364 0.63 -9.63 17.86
N LEU A 365 1.09 -8.67 18.66
CA LEU A 365 1.13 -8.76 20.12
C LEU A 365 -0.28 -8.74 20.70
N ASN A 366 -1.10 -7.83 20.16
CA ASN A 366 -2.51 -7.66 20.47
C ASN A 366 -3.21 -6.95 19.30
N HIS A 367 -4.46 -6.54 19.50
CA HIS A 367 -5.25 -5.84 18.49
C HIS A 367 -4.61 -4.51 18.01
N TYR A 368 -3.81 -3.86 18.84
CA TYR A 368 -3.25 -2.53 18.58
C TYR A 368 -1.79 -2.56 18.13
N LEU A 369 -0.99 -3.47 18.68
CA LEU A 369 0.46 -3.52 18.50
C LEU A 369 0.89 -4.69 17.63
N ARG A 370 1.73 -4.40 16.64
CA ARG A 370 2.36 -5.38 15.76
C ARG A 370 3.84 -5.06 15.56
N LEU A 371 4.68 -6.09 15.61
CA LEU A 371 6.06 -6.06 15.15
C LEU A 371 6.13 -6.76 13.80
N GLN A 372 6.90 -6.20 12.88
CA GLN A 372 7.15 -6.79 11.56
C GLN A 372 8.65 -6.74 11.28
N GLY A 373 9.18 -7.82 10.72
CA GLY A 373 10.55 -7.88 10.20
C GLY A 373 10.54 -8.44 8.79
N ASN A 374 11.13 -7.72 7.84
CA ASN A 374 11.25 -8.16 6.45
C ASN A 374 12.71 -8.15 6.01
N LEU A 375 13.15 -9.23 5.39
CA LEU A 375 14.38 -9.34 4.63
C LEU A 375 14.03 -9.10 3.15
N VAL A 376 14.69 -8.16 2.52
CA VAL A 376 14.44 -7.73 1.13
C VAL A 376 15.66 -8.08 0.30
N MET A 377 15.46 -8.89 -0.73
CA MET A 377 16.44 -9.17 -1.78
C MET A 377 15.95 -8.52 -3.05
N GLU A 378 16.73 -7.59 -3.59
CA GLU A 378 16.37 -6.75 -4.73
C GLU A 378 17.40 -6.84 -5.84
N SER A 379 16.97 -6.81 -7.09
CA SER A 379 17.81 -6.88 -8.27
C SER A 379 17.24 -6.01 -9.39
N VAL A 380 18.03 -5.04 -9.85
CA VAL A 380 17.71 -4.16 -10.98
C VAL A 380 18.43 -4.66 -12.22
N ASP A 381 17.74 -4.70 -13.38
CA ASP A 381 18.31 -5.19 -14.64
C ASP A 381 19.52 -4.33 -15.09
N ASP A 382 19.45 -3.01 -14.90
CA ASP A 382 20.58 -2.10 -15.11
C ASP A 382 21.39 -1.93 -13.81
N PRO A 383 22.59 -2.54 -13.70
CA PRO A 383 23.39 -2.50 -12.47
C PRO A 383 23.83 -1.09 -12.05
N GLU A 384 23.97 -0.16 -12.98
CA GLU A 384 24.35 1.23 -12.67
C GLU A 384 23.25 1.99 -11.93
N ARG A 385 22.02 1.52 -12.04
CA ARG A 385 20.81 2.10 -11.38
C ARG A 385 20.31 1.29 -10.19
N SER A 386 21.10 0.35 -9.75
CA SER A 386 20.84 -0.45 -8.54
C SER A 386 21.09 0.39 -7.28
N PRO A 387 20.46 0.09 -6.14
CA PRO A 387 20.83 0.64 -4.84
C PRO A 387 22.29 0.40 -4.45
N ALA A 388 22.92 -0.60 -5.07
CA ALA A 388 24.33 -0.95 -4.90
C ALA A 388 25.03 -1.03 -6.27
N PRO A 389 25.35 0.10 -6.91
CA PRO A 389 25.90 0.13 -8.27
C PRO A 389 27.23 -0.62 -8.46
N THR A 390 27.97 -0.83 -7.38
CA THR A 390 29.27 -1.54 -7.39
C THR A 390 29.16 -3.06 -7.41
N THR A 391 27.98 -3.57 -7.17
CA THR A 391 27.68 -5.00 -7.17
C THR A 391 26.82 -5.33 -8.38
N ILE A 392 26.74 -6.37 -8.96
CA ILE A 392 26.01 -6.86 -10.13
C ILE A 392 24.49 -6.58 -10.07
N GLY A 393 24.08 -5.40 -9.67
CA GLY A 393 22.68 -4.97 -9.58
C GLY A 393 21.87 -5.67 -8.48
N ARG A 394 22.52 -6.33 -7.50
CA ARG A 394 21.85 -7.08 -6.43
C ARG A 394 22.20 -6.53 -5.06
N PHE A 395 21.22 -6.48 -4.18
CA PHE A 395 21.46 -6.14 -2.79
C PHE A 395 20.49 -6.86 -1.82
N ILE A 396 20.84 -6.85 -0.53
CA ILE A 396 20.04 -7.41 0.54
C ILE A 396 19.96 -6.38 1.66
N GLY A 397 18.73 -6.10 2.11
CA GLY A 397 18.46 -5.23 3.23
C GLY A 397 17.42 -5.84 4.17
N ALA A 398 17.32 -5.30 5.37
CA ALA A 398 16.30 -5.66 6.34
C ALA A 398 15.54 -4.43 6.81
N VAL A 399 14.23 -4.57 6.98
CA VAL A 399 13.35 -3.53 7.54
C VAL A 399 12.57 -4.10 8.69
N PHE A 400 12.56 -3.37 9.79
CA PHE A 400 11.77 -3.69 10.98
C PHE A 400 10.79 -2.57 11.24
N ARG A 401 9.57 -2.91 11.61
CA ARG A 401 8.51 -1.96 11.94
C ARG A 401 7.86 -2.29 13.27
N LEU A 402 7.74 -1.28 14.12
CA LEU A 402 6.77 -1.25 15.21
C LEU A 402 5.55 -0.47 14.75
N GLN A 403 4.40 -1.11 14.70
CA GLN A 403 3.15 -0.48 14.33
C GLN A 403 2.19 -0.44 15.52
N PHE A 404 1.68 0.75 15.81
CA PHE A 404 0.51 0.98 16.65
C PHE A 404 -0.66 1.42 15.79
N SER A 405 -1.86 0.85 16.01
CA SER A 405 -3.08 1.26 15.29
C SER A 405 -4.33 1.05 16.13
N LEU A 406 -5.19 2.05 16.15
CA LEU A 406 -6.54 2.03 16.70
C LEU A 406 -7.57 1.73 15.62
#